data_fcb584e6ecd6e346f7c276e8fbde9518
#
_entry.id   fcb584e6ecd6e346f7c276e8fbde9518
#
_cell.length_a   1.000
_cell.length_b   1.000
_cell.length_c   1.000
_cell.angle_alpha   90.00
_cell.angle_beta   90.00
_cell.angle_gamma   90.00
#
_symmetry.space_group_name_H-M   'P 1'
#
loop_
_entity.id
_entity.type
_entity.pdbx_description
1 polymer ?
#
loop_
_entity_poly.entity_id
_entity_poly.type
_entity_poly.pdbx_seq_one_letter_code
_entity_poly.pdbx_strand_id
1 'polypeptide(L)'
;GKLVSIVLRKRRYRCPHCGKRFFESNFFLPKYHRMTNRLSAYVINKLTDERSFTSVSREVNISVTTVMRIFDKVSYPKAKLPTVLSIDEFKGNTWGEKYQCILTDPVNKRVLDILPERYDSYLSSYFKQFPKADRDKVEYFVSDMWKTYSKASDIWFVNATQIVDKYHWIRQAIWAFERIRKEEQKKLEPKLRKYFKRSRSLLIKRYD
;
A
#
# COMPACT_ATOMS: atom_id res chain seq x y z
N GLY A 1 -14.76 0.92 25.93
CA GLY A 1 -15.00 2.26 26.51
C GLY A 1 -16.48 2.50 26.74
N LYS A 2 -16.82 3.49 27.58
CA LYS A 2 -18.21 3.88 27.82
C LYS A 2 -18.71 4.74 26.63
N LEU A 3 -19.97 4.52 26.27
CA LEU A 3 -20.66 5.33 25.28
C LEU A 3 -20.91 6.72 25.88
N VAL A 4 -20.37 7.76 25.24
CA VAL A 4 -20.54 9.15 25.71
C VAL A 4 -21.23 9.95 24.61
N SER A 5 -22.30 10.66 24.99
CA SER A 5 -22.99 11.61 24.12
C SER A 5 -22.95 13.01 24.72
N ILE A 6 -22.81 14.01 23.87
CA ILE A 6 -22.81 15.42 24.27
C ILE A 6 -24.09 16.04 23.73
N VAL A 7 -24.95 16.57 24.64
CA VAL A 7 -26.10 17.36 24.26
C VAL A 7 -25.69 18.83 24.20
N LEU A 8 -25.68 19.38 22.98
CA LEU A 8 -25.24 20.74 22.74
C LEU A 8 -26.43 21.63 22.33
N ARG A 9 -26.78 22.64 23.13
CA ARG A 9 -27.69 23.70 22.74
C ARG A 9 -26.94 24.76 21.92
N LYS A 10 -27.25 24.86 20.63
CA LYS A 10 -26.69 25.89 19.75
C LYS A 10 -27.67 27.06 19.61
N ARG A 11 -27.18 28.26 19.85
CA ARG A 11 -27.94 29.48 19.61
C ARG A 11 -27.95 29.78 18.12
N ARG A 12 -29.12 30.20 17.62
CA ARG A 12 -29.30 30.64 16.25
C ARG A 12 -29.48 32.16 16.24
N TYR A 13 -28.67 32.84 15.50
CA TYR A 13 -28.68 34.28 15.36
C TYR A 13 -29.22 34.69 13.99
N ARG A 14 -29.77 35.90 13.92
CA ARG A 14 -30.16 36.57 12.67
C ARG A 14 -29.44 37.91 12.59
N CYS A 15 -28.75 38.16 11.49
CA CYS A 15 -28.12 39.44 11.25
C CYS A 15 -29.20 40.54 11.05
N PRO A 16 -29.16 41.60 11.81
CA PRO A 16 -30.17 42.66 11.67
C PRO A 16 -30.04 43.42 10.34
N HIS A 17 -28.86 43.49 9.76
CA HIS A 17 -28.60 44.24 8.52
C HIS A 17 -28.96 43.43 7.25
N CYS A 18 -28.55 42.16 7.14
CA CYS A 18 -28.76 41.37 5.93
C CYS A 18 -29.75 40.22 6.10
N GLY A 19 -30.32 40.02 7.28
CA GLY A 19 -31.28 38.97 7.58
C GLY A 19 -30.70 37.53 7.60
N LYS A 20 -29.41 37.34 7.31
CA LYS A 20 -28.75 36.05 7.28
C LYS A 20 -28.80 35.37 8.63
N ARG A 21 -29.15 34.07 8.64
CA ARG A 21 -29.22 33.26 9.84
C ARG A 21 -27.94 32.43 9.97
N PHE A 22 -27.39 32.34 11.18
CA PHE A 22 -26.19 31.57 11.47
C PHE A 22 -26.23 31.01 12.89
N PHE A 23 -25.46 29.95 13.14
CA PHE A 23 -25.29 29.37 14.47
C PHE A 23 -23.96 29.84 15.06
N GLU A 24 -23.86 29.86 16.39
CA GLU A 24 -22.58 30.06 17.06
C GLU A 24 -21.56 29.00 16.63
N SER A 25 -20.32 29.40 16.55
CA SER A 25 -19.20 28.50 16.24
C SER A 25 -18.71 27.80 17.50
N ASN A 26 -18.32 26.56 17.38
CA ASN A 26 -17.70 25.78 18.43
C ASN A 26 -16.33 25.26 17.97
N PHE A 27 -15.31 25.42 18.81
CA PHE A 27 -13.93 25.01 18.52
C PHE A 27 -13.75 23.48 18.45
N PHE A 28 -14.59 22.71 19.17
CA PHE A 28 -14.49 21.25 19.24
C PHE A 28 -15.43 20.51 18.27
N LEU A 29 -16.40 21.23 17.66
CA LEU A 29 -17.39 20.66 16.75
C LEU A 29 -17.45 21.47 15.46
N PRO A 30 -16.97 20.95 14.33
CA PRO A 30 -17.05 21.64 13.05
C PRO A 30 -18.48 21.92 12.62
N LYS A 31 -18.65 22.94 11.80
CA LYS A 31 -19.97 23.33 11.28
C LYS A 31 -20.61 22.15 10.54
N TYR A 32 -21.87 21.89 10.84
CA TYR A 32 -22.68 20.78 10.32
C TYR A 32 -22.21 19.37 10.70
N HIS A 33 -21.23 19.22 11.61
CA HIS A 33 -20.81 17.93 12.10
C HIS A 33 -21.60 17.52 13.36
N ARG A 34 -21.78 16.21 13.53
CA ARG A 34 -22.38 15.58 14.73
C ARG A 34 -21.34 14.85 15.58
N MET A 35 -20.08 14.99 15.23
CA MET A 35 -18.96 14.32 15.86
C MET A 35 -17.85 15.34 16.15
N THR A 36 -17.23 15.23 17.32
CA THR A 36 -16.18 16.13 17.74
C THR A 36 -14.86 15.87 16.98
N ASN A 37 -14.03 16.90 16.84
CA ASN A 37 -12.68 16.75 16.27
C ASN A 37 -11.85 15.72 17.06
N ARG A 38 -12.01 15.67 18.39
CA ARG A 38 -11.32 14.71 19.25
C ARG A 38 -11.67 13.26 18.90
N LEU A 39 -12.93 12.95 18.61
CA LEU A 39 -13.34 11.61 18.19
C LEU A 39 -12.76 11.26 16.83
N SER A 40 -12.72 12.21 15.87
CA SER A 40 -12.09 11.99 14.57
C SER A 40 -10.60 11.68 14.72
N ALA A 41 -9.86 12.44 15.54
CA ALA A 41 -8.45 12.19 15.81
C ALA A 41 -8.24 10.84 16.51
N TYR A 42 -9.11 10.45 17.43
CA TYR A 42 -9.04 9.14 18.09
C TYR A 42 -9.23 8.00 17.09
N VAL A 43 -10.18 8.12 16.18
CA VAL A 43 -10.42 7.13 15.11
C VAL A 43 -9.18 6.97 14.24
N ILE A 44 -8.57 8.07 13.80
CA ILE A 44 -7.34 8.03 12.98
C ILE A 44 -6.21 7.34 13.75
N ASN A 45 -5.98 7.71 15.00
CA ASN A 45 -4.95 7.09 15.84
C ASN A 45 -5.18 5.58 16.01
N LYS A 46 -6.44 5.14 16.18
CA LYS A 46 -6.75 3.70 16.27
C LYS A 46 -6.53 2.93 14.97
N LEU A 47 -6.62 3.59 13.83
CA LEU A 47 -6.32 2.98 12.53
C LEU A 47 -4.81 2.81 12.29
N THR A 48 -3.97 3.61 12.93
CA THR A 48 -2.50 3.43 12.88
C THR A 48 -2.02 2.19 13.64
N ASP A 49 -2.84 1.65 14.56
CA ASP A 49 -2.57 0.41 15.30
C ASP A 49 -2.91 -0.86 14.48
N GLU A 50 -2.87 -0.83 13.15
CA GLU A 50 -3.19 -1.94 12.22
C GLU A 50 -4.60 -2.52 12.38
N ARG A 51 -5.53 -1.73 12.89
CA ARG A 51 -6.91 -2.15 13.15
C ARG A 51 -7.80 -1.95 11.93
N SER A 52 -8.70 -2.91 11.68
CA SER A 52 -9.68 -2.77 10.60
C SER A 52 -10.72 -1.67 10.90
N PHE A 53 -11.26 -1.05 9.85
CA PHE A 53 -12.36 -0.08 9.97
C PHE A 53 -13.54 -0.61 10.79
N THR A 54 -13.87 -1.91 10.62
CA THR A 54 -14.94 -2.57 11.36
C THR A 54 -14.61 -2.69 12.86
N SER A 55 -13.36 -3.00 13.21
CA SER A 55 -12.93 -3.08 14.60
C SER A 55 -13.02 -1.72 15.30
N VAL A 56 -12.51 -0.66 14.64
CA VAL A 56 -12.56 0.71 15.17
C VAL A 56 -14.01 1.20 15.25
N SER A 57 -14.83 0.93 14.25
CA SER A 57 -16.27 1.26 14.23
C SER A 57 -17.00 0.72 15.44
N ARG A 58 -16.78 -0.55 15.80
CA ARG A 58 -17.38 -1.19 16.99
C ARG A 58 -16.90 -0.56 18.29
N GLU A 59 -15.61 -0.25 18.40
CA GLU A 59 -15.02 0.35 19.61
C GLU A 59 -15.61 1.72 19.91
N VAL A 60 -15.76 2.56 18.87
CA VAL A 60 -16.23 3.95 19.04
C VAL A 60 -17.73 4.13 18.81
N ASN A 61 -18.43 3.03 18.48
CA ASN A 61 -19.88 3.00 18.22
C ASN A 61 -20.35 4.00 17.16
N ILE A 62 -19.65 4.02 16.02
CA ILE A 62 -20.05 4.75 14.81
C ILE A 62 -20.08 3.80 13.62
N SER A 63 -20.73 4.18 12.52
CA SER A 63 -20.79 3.30 11.34
C SER A 63 -19.42 3.15 10.68
N VAL A 64 -19.17 1.99 10.05
CA VAL A 64 -17.94 1.72 9.28
C VAL A 64 -17.74 2.79 8.18
N THR A 65 -18.82 3.19 7.51
CA THR A 65 -18.77 4.26 6.50
C THR A 65 -18.33 5.61 7.07
N THR A 66 -18.65 5.89 8.34
CA THR A 66 -18.17 7.11 9.01
C THR A 66 -16.68 7.01 9.31
N VAL A 67 -16.19 5.84 9.75
CA VAL A 67 -14.74 5.60 9.93
C VAL A 67 -13.99 5.79 8.63
N MET A 68 -14.48 5.22 7.52
CA MET A 68 -13.89 5.40 6.18
C MET A 68 -13.84 6.88 5.77
N ARG A 69 -14.95 7.63 5.92
CA ARG A 69 -14.98 9.07 5.62
C ARG A 69 -14.04 9.92 6.47
N ILE A 70 -13.73 9.48 7.68
CA ILE A 70 -12.72 10.14 8.51
C ILE A 70 -11.33 9.84 7.94
N PHE A 71 -11.09 8.59 7.59
CA PHE A 71 -9.82 8.15 7.00
C PHE A 71 -9.54 8.82 5.66
N ASP A 72 -10.54 8.99 4.80
CA ASP A 72 -10.42 9.67 3.50
C ASP A 72 -9.98 11.14 3.60
N LYS A 73 -10.08 11.75 4.79
CA LYS A 73 -9.59 13.10 5.06
C LYS A 73 -8.12 13.15 5.47
N VAL A 74 -7.52 12.01 5.71
CA VAL A 74 -6.10 11.93 6.07
C VAL A 74 -5.28 12.14 4.80
N SER A 75 -4.48 13.18 4.78
CA SER A 75 -3.49 13.43 3.74
C SER A 75 -2.10 13.08 4.27
N TYR A 76 -1.36 12.35 3.48
CA TYR A 76 0.02 12.03 3.78
C TYR A 76 0.93 12.96 2.97
N PRO A 77 2.00 13.49 3.58
CA PRO A 77 3.01 14.22 2.82
C PRO A 77 3.63 13.26 1.81
N LYS A 78 3.96 13.77 0.64
CA LYS A 78 4.65 12.98 -0.38
C LYS A 78 5.95 12.42 0.19
N ALA A 79 6.15 11.12 0.07
CA ALA A 79 7.37 10.47 0.51
C ALA A 79 8.59 11.03 -0.24
N LYS A 80 9.71 11.17 0.47
CA LYS A 80 11.00 11.44 -0.17
C LYS A 80 11.56 10.14 -0.74
N LEU A 81 12.18 10.23 -1.91
CA LEU A 81 12.86 9.08 -2.50
C LEU A 81 14.07 8.67 -1.64
N PRO A 82 14.21 7.39 -1.30
CA PRO A 82 15.33 6.87 -0.53
C PRO A 82 16.54 6.58 -1.44
N THR A 83 17.69 6.33 -0.86
CA THR A 83 18.88 5.86 -1.58
C THR A 83 18.66 4.49 -2.23
N VAL A 84 17.91 3.62 -1.56
CA VAL A 84 17.50 2.30 -2.10
C VAL A 84 15.98 2.30 -2.27
N LEU A 85 15.53 2.36 -3.51
CA LEU A 85 14.11 2.31 -3.85
C LEU A 85 13.74 0.92 -4.34
N SER A 86 12.78 0.28 -3.70
CA SER A 86 12.23 -0.99 -4.17
C SER A 86 10.80 -0.82 -4.68
N ILE A 87 10.52 -1.50 -5.78
CA ILE A 87 9.22 -1.56 -6.42
C ILE A 87 8.81 -3.02 -6.59
N ASP A 88 7.59 -3.34 -6.19
CA ASP A 88 6.99 -4.67 -6.35
C ASP A 88 5.50 -4.54 -6.62
N GLU A 89 4.85 -5.66 -6.98
CA GLU A 89 3.42 -5.70 -7.22
C GLU A 89 2.71 -6.61 -6.21
N PHE A 90 1.50 -6.25 -5.88
CA PHE A 90 0.62 -7.10 -5.09
C PHE A 90 -0.80 -7.10 -5.66
N LYS A 91 -1.50 -8.19 -5.41
CA LYS A 91 -2.91 -8.29 -5.78
C LYS A 91 -3.76 -7.58 -4.73
N GLY A 92 -4.25 -6.41 -5.08
CA GLY A 92 -5.16 -5.66 -4.22
C GLY A 92 -6.63 -5.95 -4.51
N ASN A 93 -7.48 -5.38 -3.67
CA ASN A 93 -8.94 -5.53 -3.74
C ASN A 93 -9.61 -4.24 -4.21
N THR A 94 -9.00 -3.54 -5.14
CA THR A 94 -9.54 -2.30 -5.70
C THR A 94 -10.49 -2.60 -6.87
N TRP A 95 -11.38 -1.67 -7.15
CA TRP A 95 -12.32 -1.74 -8.29
C TRP A 95 -11.64 -1.51 -9.65
N GLY A 96 -10.32 -1.24 -9.67
CA GLY A 96 -9.53 -1.00 -10.87
C GLY A 96 -8.70 -2.20 -11.27
N GLU A 97 -7.41 -1.95 -11.47
CA GLU A 97 -6.44 -2.95 -11.89
C GLU A 97 -6.25 -4.07 -10.86
N LYS A 98 -6.09 -5.29 -11.37
CA LYS A 98 -5.89 -6.49 -10.55
C LYS A 98 -4.64 -6.41 -9.67
N TYR A 99 -3.61 -5.73 -10.16
CA TYR A 99 -2.33 -5.59 -9.49
C TYR A 99 -2.03 -4.12 -9.23
N GLN A 100 -1.77 -3.78 -7.99
CA GLN A 100 -1.24 -2.52 -7.54
C GLN A 100 0.27 -2.61 -7.41
N CYS A 101 0.92 -1.45 -7.44
CA CYS A 101 2.36 -1.33 -7.27
C CYS A 101 2.66 -0.76 -5.88
N ILE A 102 3.60 -1.37 -5.17
CA ILE A 102 4.09 -0.89 -3.89
C ILE A 102 5.52 -0.36 -4.02
N LEU A 103 5.74 0.83 -3.50
CA LEU A 103 7.06 1.45 -3.40
C LEU A 103 7.54 1.38 -1.96
N THR A 104 8.74 0.88 -1.75
CA THR A 104 9.29 0.70 -0.41
C THR A 104 10.73 1.21 -0.30
N ASP A 105 11.10 1.55 0.92
CA ASP A 105 12.46 1.78 1.38
C ASP A 105 12.88 0.54 2.19
N PRO A 106 13.58 -0.42 1.58
CA PRO A 106 13.93 -1.67 2.25
C PRO A 106 14.97 -1.49 3.36
N VAL A 107 15.78 -0.44 3.29
CA VAL A 107 16.78 -0.12 4.32
C VAL A 107 16.11 0.32 5.63
N ASN A 108 15.16 1.24 5.52
CA ASN A 108 14.42 1.75 6.68
C ASN A 108 13.12 0.99 6.94
N LYS A 109 12.84 -0.09 6.19
CA LYS A 109 11.65 -0.94 6.33
C LYS A 109 10.34 -0.14 6.30
N ARG A 110 10.21 0.77 5.33
CA ARG A 110 9.05 1.65 5.20
C ARG A 110 8.36 1.48 3.84
N VAL A 111 7.05 1.50 3.86
CA VAL A 111 6.26 1.71 2.66
C VAL A 111 6.29 3.21 2.35
N LEU A 112 6.62 3.56 1.12
CA LEU A 112 6.67 4.94 0.64
C LEU A 112 5.35 5.34 0.03
N ASP A 113 4.81 4.48 -0.83
CA ASP A 113 3.54 4.72 -1.50
C ASP A 113 2.95 3.42 -2.05
N ILE A 114 1.65 3.45 -2.35
CA ILE A 114 0.92 2.40 -3.03
C ILE A 114 0.25 3.02 -4.25
N LEU A 115 0.64 2.56 -5.43
CA LEU A 115 0.11 3.06 -6.68
C LEU A 115 -1.02 2.15 -7.18
N PRO A 116 -2.14 2.71 -7.66
CA PRO A 116 -3.28 1.92 -8.13
C PRO A 116 -2.97 1.11 -9.38
N GLU A 117 -1.96 1.52 -10.15
CA GLU A 117 -1.58 0.90 -11.42
C GLU A 117 -0.06 0.70 -11.49
N ARG A 118 0.36 -0.28 -12.29
CA ARG A 118 1.77 -0.63 -12.52
C ARG A 118 2.27 -0.33 -13.94
N TYR A 119 1.43 0.21 -14.81
CA TYR A 119 1.76 0.46 -16.19
C TYR A 119 2.74 1.62 -16.38
N ASP A 120 3.49 1.58 -17.48
CA ASP A 120 4.53 2.55 -17.84
C ASP A 120 4.03 4.01 -17.79
N SER A 121 2.84 4.27 -18.33
CA SER A 121 2.24 5.61 -18.34
C SER A 121 1.98 6.15 -16.94
N TYR A 122 1.49 5.31 -16.03
CA TYR A 122 1.22 5.70 -14.65
C TYR A 122 2.51 5.90 -13.87
N LEU A 123 3.46 4.96 -13.97
CA LEU A 123 4.77 5.06 -13.32
C LEU A 123 5.52 6.31 -13.79
N SER A 124 5.47 6.60 -15.09
CA SER A 124 6.07 7.79 -15.66
C SER A 124 5.45 9.07 -15.10
N SER A 125 4.12 9.14 -15.03
CA SER A 125 3.41 10.27 -14.43
C SER A 125 3.74 10.45 -12.95
N TYR A 126 3.89 9.35 -12.22
CA TYR A 126 4.24 9.37 -10.81
C TYR A 126 5.69 9.83 -10.59
N PHE A 127 6.67 9.23 -11.26
CA PHE A 127 8.09 9.58 -11.05
C PHE A 127 8.46 10.96 -11.58
N LYS A 128 7.78 11.44 -12.62
CA LYS A 128 7.94 12.81 -13.13
C LYS A 128 7.65 13.89 -12.08
N GLN A 129 6.84 13.58 -11.08
CA GLN A 129 6.51 14.53 -10.01
C GLN A 129 7.67 14.80 -9.05
N PHE A 130 8.71 13.96 -9.03
CA PHE A 130 9.89 14.17 -8.21
C PHE A 130 10.93 15.01 -8.98
N PRO A 131 11.53 16.02 -8.33
CA PRO A 131 12.63 16.76 -8.95
C PRO A 131 13.75 15.83 -9.39
N LYS A 132 14.43 16.18 -10.49
CA LYS A 132 15.57 15.39 -10.96
C LYS A 132 16.63 15.19 -9.88
N ALA A 133 16.95 16.26 -9.13
CA ALA A 133 17.91 16.20 -8.02
C ALA A 133 17.56 15.19 -6.92
N ASP A 134 16.27 14.86 -6.73
CA ASP A 134 15.86 13.83 -5.78
C ASP A 134 15.90 12.43 -6.40
N ARG A 135 15.59 12.30 -7.69
CA ARG A 135 15.73 11.04 -8.43
C ARG A 135 17.18 10.62 -8.59
N ASP A 136 18.08 11.58 -8.79
CA ASP A 136 19.52 11.35 -8.93
C ASP A 136 20.19 10.85 -7.63
N LYS A 137 19.52 10.97 -6.48
CA LYS A 137 19.96 10.43 -5.17
C LYS A 137 19.66 8.94 -4.98
N VAL A 138 18.85 8.36 -5.84
CA VAL A 138 18.57 6.93 -5.80
C VAL A 138 19.77 6.19 -6.39
N GLU A 139 20.47 5.43 -5.56
CA GLU A 139 21.65 4.67 -5.95
C GLU A 139 21.32 3.24 -6.38
N TYR A 140 20.25 2.67 -5.82
CA TYR A 140 19.82 1.31 -6.11
C TYR A 140 18.32 1.28 -6.37
N PHE A 141 17.94 0.68 -7.51
CA PHE A 141 16.55 0.43 -7.86
C PHE A 141 16.31 -1.08 -7.85
N VAL A 142 15.54 -1.55 -6.89
CA VAL A 142 15.26 -2.98 -6.68
C VAL A 142 13.89 -3.31 -7.25
N SER A 143 13.80 -4.30 -8.13
CA SER A 143 12.53 -4.74 -8.70
C SER A 143 12.54 -6.22 -9.03
N ASP A 144 11.40 -6.75 -9.44
CA ASP A 144 11.35 -8.03 -10.15
C ASP A 144 11.94 -7.90 -11.57
N MET A 145 11.87 -8.98 -12.35
CA MET A 145 12.38 -9.01 -13.73
C MET A 145 11.38 -8.50 -14.78
N TRP A 146 10.36 -7.73 -14.37
CA TRP A 146 9.39 -7.21 -15.32
C TRP A 146 9.96 -6.02 -16.09
N LYS A 147 9.90 -6.09 -17.42
CA LYS A 147 10.51 -5.11 -18.34
C LYS A 147 10.05 -3.67 -18.09
N THR A 148 8.81 -3.47 -17.63
CA THR A 148 8.30 -2.13 -17.33
C THR A 148 9.05 -1.47 -16.18
N TYR A 149 9.42 -2.22 -15.14
CA TYR A 149 10.19 -1.68 -14.02
C TYR A 149 11.64 -1.38 -14.42
N SER A 150 12.27 -2.27 -15.21
CA SER A 150 13.60 -2.01 -15.74
C SER A 150 13.59 -0.73 -16.58
N LYS A 151 12.64 -0.58 -17.49
CA LYS A 151 12.48 0.63 -18.32
C LYS A 151 12.23 1.89 -17.48
N ALA A 152 11.42 1.79 -16.42
CA ALA A 152 11.18 2.90 -15.52
C ALA A 152 12.47 3.32 -14.79
N SER A 153 13.31 2.36 -14.39
CA SER A 153 14.63 2.63 -13.81
C SER A 153 15.52 3.37 -14.80
N ASP A 154 15.63 2.88 -16.04
CA ASP A 154 16.48 3.49 -17.09
C ASP A 154 16.10 4.93 -17.39
N ILE A 155 14.81 5.25 -17.36
CA ILE A 155 14.30 6.60 -17.71
C ILE A 155 14.36 7.55 -16.51
N TRP A 156 13.96 7.10 -15.33
CA TRP A 156 13.73 7.97 -14.20
C TRP A 156 14.85 7.99 -13.17
N PHE A 157 15.67 6.93 -13.12
CA PHE A 157 16.74 6.73 -12.14
C PHE A 157 18.04 6.36 -12.82
N VAL A 158 18.48 7.21 -13.76
CA VAL A 158 19.63 6.96 -14.64
C VAL A 158 20.96 6.68 -13.91
N ASN A 159 21.08 7.16 -12.67
CA ASN A 159 22.25 6.94 -11.84
C ASN A 159 22.14 5.68 -10.96
N ALA A 160 20.97 5.05 -10.92
CA ALA A 160 20.73 3.92 -10.03
C ALA A 160 21.23 2.60 -10.65
N THR A 161 21.86 1.78 -9.84
CA THR A 161 22.13 0.39 -10.19
C THR A 161 20.87 -0.43 -10.05
N GLN A 162 20.45 -1.11 -11.12
CA GLN A 162 19.29 -2.00 -11.09
C GLN A 162 19.66 -3.30 -10.38
N ILE A 163 18.85 -3.70 -9.41
CA ILE A 163 19.00 -4.95 -8.65
C ILE A 163 17.73 -5.77 -8.82
N VAL A 164 17.89 -7.01 -9.23
CA VAL A 164 16.78 -7.97 -9.26
C VAL A 164 16.54 -8.52 -7.86
N ASP A 165 15.29 -8.47 -7.41
CA ASP A 165 14.89 -9.04 -6.12
C ASP A 165 15.24 -10.54 -6.06
N LYS A 166 15.94 -10.91 -5.00
CA LYS A 166 16.43 -12.27 -4.75
C LYS A 166 15.32 -13.32 -4.79
N TYR A 167 14.15 -13.02 -4.24
CA TYR A 167 13.02 -13.93 -4.22
C TYR A 167 12.56 -14.28 -5.64
N HIS A 168 12.41 -13.27 -6.49
CA HIS A 168 11.95 -13.43 -7.87
C HIS A 168 12.96 -14.22 -8.70
N TRP A 169 14.27 -13.96 -8.53
CA TRP A 169 15.32 -14.70 -9.20
C TRP A 169 15.35 -16.18 -8.78
N ILE A 170 15.35 -16.44 -7.46
CA ILE A 170 15.35 -17.82 -6.94
C ILE A 170 14.09 -18.57 -7.42
N ARG A 171 12.94 -17.91 -7.41
CA ARG A 171 11.68 -18.49 -7.91
C ARG A 171 11.80 -18.92 -9.37
N GLN A 172 12.42 -18.12 -10.24
CA GLN A 172 12.64 -18.49 -11.64
C GLN A 172 13.58 -19.70 -11.78
N ALA A 173 14.65 -19.72 -11.03
CA ALA A 173 15.56 -20.88 -11.00
C ALA A 173 14.84 -22.17 -10.56
N ILE A 174 14.03 -22.07 -9.49
CA ILE A 174 13.22 -23.21 -9.01
C ILE A 174 12.19 -23.63 -10.07
N TRP A 175 11.55 -22.72 -10.77
CA TRP A 175 10.59 -23.07 -11.82
C TRP A 175 11.26 -23.75 -13.02
N ALA A 176 12.43 -23.28 -13.45
CA ALA A 176 13.20 -23.93 -14.49
C ALA A 176 13.56 -25.37 -14.09
N PHE A 177 14.02 -25.55 -12.86
CA PHE A 177 14.34 -26.86 -12.30
C PHE A 177 13.09 -27.77 -12.22
N GLU A 178 11.95 -27.27 -11.75
CA GLU A 178 10.69 -28.01 -11.71
C GLU A 178 10.19 -28.43 -13.10
N ARG A 179 10.45 -27.63 -14.11
CA ARG A 179 10.12 -27.97 -15.50
C ARG A 179 10.91 -29.19 -15.93
N ILE A 180 12.23 -29.20 -15.76
CA ILE A 180 13.11 -30.34 -16.09
C ILE A 180 12.68 -31.58 -15.30
N ARG A 181 12.47 -31.44 -13.99
CA ARG A 181 12.04 -32.58 -13.14
C ARG A 181 10.72 -33.18 -13.66
N LYS A 182 9.74 -32.36 -14.07
CA LYS A 182 8.47 -32.84 -14.62
C LYS A 182 8.63 -33.51 -15.97
N GLU A 183 9.54 -33.04 -16.81
CA GLU A 183 9.85 -33.66 -18.11
C GLU A 183 10.47 -35.03 -17.92
N GLU A 184 11.47 -35.16 -17.06
CA GLU A 184 12.10 -36.45 -16.74
C GLU A 184 11.12 -37.42 -16.06
N GLN A 185 10.27 -36.91 -15.15
CA GLN A 185 9.22 -37.70 -14.51
C GLN A 185 8.25 -38.36 -15.53
N LYS A 186 7.98 -37.69 -16.65
CA LYS A 186 7.07 -38.22 -17.68
C LYS A 186 7.67 -39.44 -18.39
N LYS A 187 9.00 -39.52 -18.45
CA LYS A 187 9.72 -40.63 -19.10
C LYS A 187 9.77 -41.91 -18.24
N LEU A 188 9.47 -41.81 -16.94
CA LEU A 188 9.51 -42.92 -15.99
C LEU A 188 8.25 -43.79 -16.09
N GLU A 189 8.40 -45.07 -15.80
CA GLU A 189 7.29 -46.01 -15.66
C GLU A 189 6.31 -45.55 -14.56
N PRO A 190 4.99 -45.85 -14.69
CA PRO A 190 3.93 -45.39 -13.76
C PRO A 190 4.23 -45.70 -12.28
N LYS A 191 4.86 -46.85 -11.98
CA LYS A 191 5.24 -47.23 -10.61
C LYS A 191 6.30 -46.29 -10.02
N LEU A 192 7.35 -45.97 -10.78
CA LEU A 192 8.44 -45.08 -10.35
C LEU A 192 8.00 -43.62 -10.34
N ARG A 193 7.14 -43.23 -11.28
CA ARG A 193 6.61 -41.89 -11.37
C ARG A 193 5.96 -41.38 -10.07
N LYS A 194 5.35 -42.30 -9.31
CA LYS A 194 4.70 -41.97 -8.02
C LYS A 194 5.72 -41.43 -7.01
N TYR A 195 6.91 -41.97 -6.94
CA TYR A 195 7.97 -41.55 -6.00
C TYR A 195 8.57 -40.20 -6.37
N PHE A 196 8.68 -39.89 -7.65
CA PHE A 196 9.18 -38.58 -8.11
C PHE A 196 8.16 -37.45 -8.04
N LYS A 197 6.87 -37.74 -7.93
CA LYS A 197 5.81 -36.74 -7.94
C LYS A 197 5.88 -35.73 -6.78
N ARG A 198 6.52 -36.08 -5.65
CA ARG A 198 6.67 -35.24 -4.46
C ARG A 198 8.11 -34.90 -4.10
N SER A 199 9.06 -35.20 -4.99
CA SER A 199 10.49 -35.04 -4.72
C SER A 199 11.00 -33.60 -4.72
N ARG A 200 10.16 -32.61 -5.08
CA ARG A 200 10.53 -31.18 -5.06
C ARG A 200 11.12 -30.74 -3.71
N SER A 201 10.48 -31.12 -2.62
CA SER A 201 10.93 -30.74 -1.26
C SER A 201 12.31 -31.32 -0.91
N LEU A 202 12.65 -32.48 -1.43
CA LEU A 202 13.98 -33.12 -1.22
C LEU A 202 15.08 -32.37 -1.98
N LEU A 203 14.76 -31.86 -3.17
CA LEU A 203 15.71 -31.18 -4.04
C LEU A 203 15.99 -29.72 -3.67
N ILE A 204 15.08 -29.11 -2.87
CA ILE A 204 15.19 -27.71 -2.41
C ILE A 204 15.65 -27.66 -0.94
N LYS A 205 15.66 -28.80 -0.25
CA LYS A 205 16.05 -28.87 1.16
C LYS A 205 17.53 -28.51 1.31
N ARG A 206 17.83 -27.56 2.19
CA ARG A 206 19.21 -27.35 2.65
C ARG A 206 19.67 -28.63 3.36
N TYR A 207 20.81 -29.11 2.96
CA TYR A 207 21.57 -30.04 3.75
C TYR A 207 22.47 -29.18 4.64
N ASP A 208 22.12 -29.08 5.91
CA ASP A 208 23.01 -28.56 6.95
C ASP A 208 23.97 -29.67 7.35
#